data_ef562c660035908db852151341cd651d
#
_entry.id   ef562c660035908db852151341cd651d
#
_cell.length_a   1.000
_cell.length_b   1.000
_cell.length_c   1.000
_cell.angle_alpha   90.00
_cell.angle_beta   90.00
_cell.angle_gamma   90.00
#
_symmetry.space_group_name_H-M   'P 1'
#
loop_
_entity.id
_entity.type
_entity.pdbx_description
1 polymer ?
#
loop_
_entity_poly.entity_id
_entity_poly.type
_entity_poly.pdbx_seq_one_letter_code
_entity_poly.pdbx_strand_id
1 'polypeptide(L)'
;MEAEKGKFISQIAIRTYKEKRSIQQFFHCTDDAVDSIQLIQIEQQKRKAEKSLKRKKRSIKDIESLFRSVKPVTGRFEKWLEYEVLKESQYIFYQYSRRKMIDCTCSHCKSEYQLERSIPRHNKEYVCPICKRKSIFKAKGKSGYFSDYSEAVKIEKASDRIILRHFEVRKSYAAHGTGEYTLSYHEDYRAVFQEKFHFYYPVYSCLAHKNVWKEKYIDPYFHYRYHLDYTIKAYQTITQMPGMVYPYNLKNVFKGTPFEYCSLDYFVKNNRFVELPVVYYLKTYLKFPLLEQFVKQNMFYIALECLYQLPNEWEETKETNTRHFLGINSRYCSILSKYNMGIREWGVLQKMEKLKIHLSEQEIFAYCKIFESNRDFLELNQYASIRKIVNYLAKQIEKEEKGKAYKLSGDVSGISHVEMKCYQTYIRSWKDYIEWAEKLEYDLKSRYVLFPKNFKDVHDKTFLEYQKQQDKMERRKQAKERRTVNQLLKKDIKLLDTKIQDKDYLLKVPENYQEIRKEGQALGHCVGSYIPHIANRECDVYFIRKKTDPDKPFFTVDWRRGKIVQCQGKGRIRYPQEMVEFVHYAEEKLRLLKGEEEKKAA
;
A
#
# COMPACT_ATOMS: atom_id res chain seq x y z
N MET A 1 -40.83 38.30 26.20
CA MET A 1 -41.35 37.69 24.96
C MET A 1 -40.81 38.32 23.70
N GLU A 2 -40.83 39.65 23.52
CA GLU A 2 -40.27 40.29 22.31
C GLU A 2 -38.72 40.16 22.20
N ALA A 3 -38.00 40.28 23.32
CA ALA A 3 -36.55 40.12 23.35
C ALA A 3 -36.10 38.67 23.06
N GLU A 4 -36.88 37.67 23.39
CA GLU A 4 -36.58 36.26 23.07
C GLU A 4 -36.93 35.94 21.61
N LYS A 5 -38.03 36.49 21.08
CA LYS A 5 -38.34 36.42 19.63
C LYS A 5 -37.25 37.06 18.80
N GLY A 6 -36.71 38.23 19.20
CA GLY A 6 -35.60 38.90 18.52
C GLY A 6 -34.32 38.09 18.52
N LYS A 7 -33.98 37.35 19.61
CA LYS A 7 -32.84 36.44 19.65
C LYS A 7 -32.96 35.24 18.71
N PHE A 8 -34.16 34.70 18.60
CA PHE A 8 -34.41 33.54 17.72
C PHE A 8 -34.34 33.94 16.25
N ILE A 9 -34.99 35.07 15.88
CA ILE A 9 -35.00 35.56 14.49
C ILE A 9 -33.61 36.04 14.06
N SER A 10 -32.77 36.55 14.96
CA SER A 10 -31.38 36.96 14.63
C SER A 10 -30.47 35.79 14.19
N GLN A 11 -30.90 34.54 14.39
CA GLN A 11 -30.19 33.37 13.91
C GLN A 11 -30.57 32.96 12.48
N ILE A 12 -31.69 33.47 11.93
CA ILE A 12 -32.19 33.16 10.60
C ILE A 12 -31.56 34.14 9.59
N ALA A 13 -30.86 33.61 8.60
CA ALA A 13 -30.30 34.44 7.51
C ALA A 13 -31.42 34.83 6.54
N ILE A 14 -31.80 36.12 6.49
CA ILE A 14 -32.76 36.64 5.53
C ILE A 14 -32.02 37.05 4.26
N ARG A 15 -32.13 36.25 3.22
CA ARG A 15 -31.36 36.42 1.97
C ARG A 15 -32.22 36.89 0.81
N THR A 16 -33.51 36.62 0.80
CA THR A 16 -34.42 36.90 -0.30
C THR A 16 -35.68 37.60 0.19
N TYR A 17 -36.34 38.33 -0.73
CA TYR A 17 -37.65 38.96 -0.46
C TYR A 17 -38.71 37.93 -0.05
N LYS A 18 -38.63 36.73 -0.57
CA LYS A 18 -39.53 35.62 -0.25
C LYS A 18 -39.34 35.15 1.20
N GLU A 19 -38.08 35.05 1.67
CA GLU A 19 -37.76 34.70 3.06
C GLU A 19 -38.22 35.81 4.04
N LYS A 20 -38.04 37.08 3.66
CA LYS A 20 -38.51 38.23 4.42
C LYS A 20 -40.03 38.12 4.67
N ARG A 21 -40.80 37.88 3.61
CA ARG A 21 -42.25 37.74 3.66
C ARG A 21 -42.73 36.54 4.49
N SER A 22 -42.05 35.40 4.38
CA SER A 22 -42.34 34.22 5.17
C SER A 22 -42.11 34.43 6.67
N ILE A 23 -41.04 35.16 7.03
CA ILE A 23 -40.75 35.54 8.43
C ILE A 23 -41.80 36.48 8.98
N GLN A 24 -42.21 37.49 8.20
CA GLN A 24 -43.28 38.42 8.56
C GLN A 24 -44.62 37.70 8.86
N GLN A 25 -45.00 36.76 7.98
CA GLN A 25 -46.22 35.96 8.14
C GLN A 25 -46.16 35.04 9.37
N PHE A 26 -45.03 34.37 9.58
CA PHE A 26 -44.88 33.41 10.69
C PHE A 26 -44.83 34.10 12.05
N PHE A 27 -44.13 35.25 12.16
CA PHE A 27 -43.99 35.96 13.44
C PHE A 27 -44.94 37.13 13.61
N HIS A 28 -45.84 37.41 12.67
CA HIS A 28 -46.74 38.55 12.68
C HIS A 28 -46.04 39.87 12.97
N CYS A 29 -44.86 40.13 12.32
CA CYS A 29 -44.07 41.33 12.54
C CYS A 29 -44.17 42.32 11.36
N THR A 30 -43.91 43.61 11.64
CA THR A 30 -43.94 44.71 10.66
C THR A 30 -42.67 44.70 9.80
N ASP A 31 -42.69 45.45 8.67
CA ASP A 31 -41.52 45.66 7.79
C ASP A 31 -40.35 46.26 8.57
N ASP A 32 -40.59 47.28 9.39
CA ASP A 32 -39.58 47.97 10.19
C ASP A 32 -38.88 47.02 11.16
N ALA A 33 -39.62 46.08 11.74
CA ALA A 33 -39.04 45.07 12.64
C ALA A 33 -38.11 44.11 11.86
N VAL A 34 -38.47 43.71 10.64
CA VAL A 34 -37.65 42.85 9.80
C VAL A 34 -36.39 43.58 9.34
N ASP A 35 -36.53 44.86 8.97
CA ASP A 35 -35.36 45.70 8.54
C ASP A 35 -34.40 45.93 9.71
N SER A 36 -34.92 46.15 10.93
CA SER A 36 -34.12 46.23 12.16
C SER A 36 -33.36 44.93 12.43
N ILE A 37 -33.99 43.76 12.21
CA ILE A 37 -33.36 42.46 12.35
C ILE A 37 -32.26 42.27 11.31
N GLN A 38 -32.47 42.69 10.06
CA GLN A 38 -31.45 42.64 9.02
C GLN A 38 -30.23 43.50 9.39
N LEU A 39 -30.44 44.72 9.90
CA LEU A 39 -29.36 45.59 10.38
C LEU A 39 -28.57 44.93 11.53
N ILE A 40 -29.23 44.30 12.48
CA ILE A 40 -28.58 43.56 13.56
C ILE A 40 -27.77 42.39 13.01
N GLN A 41 -28.31 41.66 12.04
CA GLN A 41 -27.56 40.56 11.40
C GLN A 41 -26.32 41.04 10.64
N ILE A 42 -26.44 42.14 9.91
CA ILE A 42 -25.30 42.77 9.21
C ILE A 42 -24.24 43.21 10.21
N GLU A 43 -24.64 43.82 11.32
CA GLU A 43 -23.68 44.22 12.36
C GLU A 43 -23.01 43.04 13.04
N GLN A 44 -23.76 41.97 13.34
CA GLN A 44 -23.18 40.73 13.85
C GLN A 44 -22.20 40.08 12.88
N GLN A 45 -22.52 40.08 11.58
CA GLN A 45 -21.59 39.60 10.54
C GLN A 45 -20.32 40.46 10.47
N LYS A 46 -20.45 41.79 10.52
CA LYS A 46 -19.31 42.72 10.58
C LYS A 46 -18.42 42.43 11.80
N ARG A 47 -19.01 42.32 12.99
CA ARG A 47 -18.27 41.99 14.22
C ARG A 47 -17.59 40.61 14.16
N LYS A 48 -18.23 39.60 13.56
CA LYS A 48 -17.62 38.29 13.30
C LYS A 48 -16.44 38.41 12.32
N ALA A 49 -16.62 39.16 11.24
CA ALA A 49 -15.56 39.41 10.26
C ALA A 49 -14.36 40.16 10.87
N GLU A 50 -14.60 41.20 11.68
CA GLU A 50 -13.56 41.94 12.39
C GLU A 50 -12.79 41.07 13.37
N LYS A 51 -13.51 40.24 14.16
CA LYS A 51 -12.86 39.26 15.08
C LYS A 51 -12.01 38.25 14.30
N SER A 52 -12.52 37.76 13.17
CA SER A 52 -11.78 36.85 12.28
C SER A 52 -10.52 37.53 11.71
N LEU A 53 -10.65 38.79 11.27
CA LEU A 53 -9.54 39.58 10.75
C LEU A 53 -8.46 39.81 11.82
N LYS A 54 -8.86 40.19 13.04
CA LYS A 54 -7.94 40.34 14.19
C LYS A 54 -7.20 39.03 14.49
N ARG A 55 -7.91 37.90 14.48
CA ARG A 55 -7.29 36.58 14.67
C ARG A 55 -6.28 36.27 13.56
N LYS A 56 -6.62 36.52 12.30
CA LYS A 56 -5.71 36.30 11.17
C LYS A 56 -4.45 37.16 11.26
N LYS A 57 -4.60 38.48 11.56
CA LYS A 57 -3.46 39.39 11.76
C LYS A 57 -2.57 38.94 12.91
N ARG A 58 -3.15 38.50 14.04
CA ARG A 58 -2.40 37.97 15.17
C ARG A 58 -1.64 36.70 14.79
N SER A 59 -2.29 35.76 14.14
CA SER A 59 -1.66 34.52 13.68
C SER A 59 -0.47 34.77 12.74
N ILE A 60 -0.60 35.73 11.80
CA ILE A 60 0.52 36.11 10.92
C ILE A 60 1.69 36.66 11.76
N LYS A 61 1.42 37.56 12.70
CA LYS A 61 2.44 38.16 13.57
C LYS A 61 3.13 37.12 14.45
N ASP A 62 2.39 36.17 15.00
CA ASP A 62 2.93 35.08 15.83
C ASP A 62 3.85 34.17 14.99
N ILE A 63 3.48 33.82 13.78
CA ILE A 63 4.30 33.01 12.87
C ILE A 63 5.54 33.81 12.38
N GLU A 64 5.39 35.09 12.06
CA GLU A 64 6.53 35.93 11.71
C GLU A 64 7.52 36.05 12.88
N SER A 65 7.02 36.15 14.12
CA SER A 65 7.85 36.12 15.33
C SER A 65 8.59 34.80 15.47
N LEU A 66 7.94 33.67 15.20
CA LEU A 66 8.55 32.35 15.22
C LEU A 66 9.75 32.23 14.27
N PHE A 67 9.67 32.85 13.10
CA PHE A 67 10.72 32.78 12.09
C PHE A 67 11.71 33.96 12.09
N ARG A 68 11.58 34.89 13.01
CA ARG A 68 12.47 36.06 13.09
C ARG A 68 13.94 35.71 13.25
N SER A 69 14.24 34.61 13.94
CA SER A 69 15.60 34.12 14.16
C SER A 69 16.17 33.30 13.00
N VAL A 70 15.35 32.94 12.00
CA VAL A 70 15.79 32.19 10.84
C VAL A 70 16.55 33.13 9.90
N LYS A 71 17.85 32.89 9.76
CA LYS A 71 18.72 33.69 8.91
C LYS A 71 18.50 33.37 7.42
N PRO A 72 18.73 34.34 6.52
CA PRO A 72 18.83 34.06 5.08
C PRO A 72 19.87 32.97 4.81
N VAL A 73 19.72 32.28 3.70
CA VAL A 73 20.72 31.31 3.24
C VAL A 73 22.02 32.02 2.87
N THR A 74 23.13 31.32 3.04
CA THR A 74 24.47 31.90 2.78
C THR A 74 24.98 31.45 1.40
N GLY A 75 25.92 32.21 0.82
CA GLY A 75 26.59 31.80 -0.41
C GLY A 75 27.29 30.43 -0.34
N ARG A 76 27.64 29.96 0.87
CA ARG A 76 28.14 28.58 1.06
C ARG A 76 27.05 27.54 0.81
N PHE A 77 25.79 27.82 1.23
CA PHE A 77 24.67 26.95 0.93
C PHE A 77 24.35 26.93 -0.56
N GLU A 78 24.36 28.10 -1.20
CA GLU A 78 24.11 28.23 -2.66
C GLU A 78 25.15 27.45 -3.47
N LYS A 79 26.46 27.57 -3.12
CA LYS A 79 27.52 26.77 -3.73
C LYS A 79 27.30 25.28 -3.52
N TRP A 80 26.83 24.87 -2.36
CA TRP A 80 26.52 23.46 -2.10
C TRP A 80 25.34 22.97 -2.95
N LEU A 81 24.30 23.79 -3.15
CA LEU A 81 23.19 23.47 -4.06
C LEU A 81 23.68 23.24 -5.48
N GLU A 82 24.58 24.10 -5.95
CA GLU A 82 25.11 24.05 -7.30
C GLU A 82 26.05 22.88 -7.55
N TYR A 83 27.00 22.64 -6.64
CA TYR A 83 28.12 21.74 -6.88
C TYR A 83 27.91 20.33 -6.30
N GLU A 84 27.07 20.18 -5.30
CA GLU A 84 26.79 18.87 -4.68
C GLU A 84 25.39 18.38 -5.02
N VAL A 85 24.34 19.20 -4.79
CA VAL A 85 22.95 18.78 -5.02
C VAL A 85 22.69 18.57 -6.52
N LEU A 86 23.11 19.50 -7.34
CA LEU A 86 22.98 19.43 -8.79
C LEU A 86 24.28 19.03 -9.51
N LYS A 87 25.15 18.24 -8.87
CA LYS A 87 26.45 17.83 -9.41
C LYS A 87 26.37 17.07 -10.74
N GLU A 88 25.30 16.31 -10.94
CA GLU A 88 25.05 15.54 -12.17
C GLU A 88 24.48 16.43 -13.32
N SER A 89 24.05 17.66 -13.00
CA SER A 89 23.59 18.63 -13.98
C SER A 89 24.76 19.26 -14.73
N GLN A 90 25.39 18.48 -15.60
CA GLN A 90 26.59 18.87 -16.33
C GLN A 90 26.50 18.44 -17.78
N TYR A 91 26.70 19.39 -18.69
CA TYR A 91 26.51 19.19 -20.11
C TYR A 91 27.68 19.73 -20.93
N ILE A 92 27.91 19.10 -22.07
CA ILE A 92 28.80 19.63 -23.11
C ILE A 92 27.91 19.99 -24.29
N PHE A 93 27.77 21.28 -24.53
CA PHE A 93 27.01 21.80 -25.64
C PHE A 93 27.84 21.86 -26.91
N TYR A 94 27.27 21.48 -28.05
CA TYR A 94 27.94 21.51 -29.34
C TYR A 94 26.99 21.92 -30.45
N GLN A 95 27.55 22.62 -31.46
CA GLN A 95 26.84 22.93 -32.67
C GLN A 95 27.19 21.90 -33.74
N TYR A 96 26.18 21.16 -34.22
CA TYR A 96 26.42 20.22 -35.31
C TYR A 96 26.88 20.98 -36.59
N SER A 97 27.94 20.51 -37.17
CA SER A 97 28.56 21.07 -38.35
C SER A 97 29.06 19.95 -39.28
N ARG A 98 29.17 20.26 -40.59
CA ARG A 98 29.82 19.37 -41.58
C ARG A 98 31.35 19.38 -41.50
N ARG A 99 31.93 20.28 -40.71
CA ARG A 99 33.40 20.40 -40.53
C ARG A 99 33.96 19.14 -39.84
N LYS A 100 35.24 18.86 -40.02
CA LYS A 100 35.95 17.72 -39.40
C LYS A 100 35.96 17.90 -37.87
N MET A 101 36.14 19.11 -37.38
CA MET A 101 36.15 19.47 -35.97
C MET A 101 34.85 20.20 -35.60
N ILE A 102 34.35 19.94 -34.40
CA ILE A 102 33.11 20.52 -33.86
C ILE A 102 33.44 21.26 -32.56
N ASP A 103 32.95 22.49 -32.49
CA ASP A 103 33.08 23.34 -31.31
C ASP A 103 32.19 22.85 -30.20
N CYS A 104 32.77 22.66 -29.01
CA CYS A 104 32.11 22.17 -27.80
C CYS A 104 32.34 23.15 -26.65
N THR A 105 31.32 23.39 -25.84
CA THR A 105 31.36 24.21 -24.64
C THR A 105 30.93 23.42 -23.43
N CYS A 106 31.76 23.31 -22.42
CA CYS A 106 31.42 22.62 -21.16
C CYS A 106 30.65 23.56 -20.23
N SER A 107 29.48 23.14 -19.76
CA SER A 107 28.66 23.95 -18.83
C SER A 107 29.32 24.13 -17.46
N HIS A 108 30.22 23.23 -17.05
CA HIS A 108 30.86 23.28 -15.75
C HIS A 108 32.09 24.21 -15.73
N CYS A 109 33.10 23.90 -16.54
CA CYS A 109 34.33 24.69 -16.54
C CYS A 109 34.31 25.88 -17.51
N LYS A 110 33.23 26.04 -18.24
CA LYS A 110 33.01 27.12 -19.26
C LYS A 110 34.05 27.11 -20.39
N SER A 111 34.89 26.09 -20.45
CA SER A 111 35.91 26.01 -21.49
C SER A 111 35.30 25.63 -22.83
N GLU A 112 35.81 26.28 -23.86
CA GLU A 112 35.52 26.00 -25.26
C GLU A 112 36.68 25.20 -25.85
N TYR A 113 36.35 24.17 -26.61
CA TYR A 113 37.32 23.26 -27.24
C TYR A 113 36.71 22.54 -28.43
N GLN A 114 37.57 21.97 -29.27
CA GLN A 114 37.11 21.26 -30.46
C GLN A 114 37.29 19.77 -30.30
N LEU A 115 36.32 19.01 -30.80
CA LEU A 115 36.38 17.54 -30.88
C LEU A 115 36.11 17.08 -32.31
N GLU A 116 36.67 15.92 -32.67
CA GLU A 116 36.33 15.30 -33.96
C GLU A 116 34.82 15.06 -34.06
N ARG A 117 34.27 15.27 -35.26
CA ARG A 117 32.83 15.15 -35.56
C ARG A 117 32.19 13.83 -35.15
N SER A 118 32.98 12.75 -35.12
CA SER A 118 32.53 11.43 -34.72
C SER A 118 32.19 11.30 -33.23
N ILE A 119 32.75 12.18 -32.36
CA ILE A 119 32.70 12.07 -30.91
C ILE A 119 31.41 12.65 -30.32
N PRO A 120 31.00 13.91 -30.61
CA PRO A 120 29.81 14.46 -29.97
C PRO A 120 28.52 13.82 -30.50
N ARG A 121 27.78 13.15 -29.62
CA ARG A 121 26.47 12.56 -29.93
C ARG A 121 25.45 13.00 -28.89
N HIS A 122 24.34 13.54 -29.34
CA HIS A 122 23.27 14.00 -28.46
C HIS A 122 22.83 12.96 -27.43
N ASN A 123 22.78 13.35 -26.15
CA ASN A 123 22.45 12.52 -24.98
C ASN A 123 23.44 11.39 -24.69
N LYS A 124 24.65 11.40 -25.24
CA LYS A 124 25.71 10.46 -24.87
C LYS A 124 26.62 11.05 -23.80
N GLU A 125 27.07 10.21 -22.90
CA GLU A 125 28.02 10.55 -21.85
C GLU A 125 29.41 10.76 -22.45
N TYR A 126 30.13 11.72 -21.88
CA TYR A 126 31.51 12.01 -22.24
C TYR A 126 32.26 12.66 -21.07
N VAL A 127 33.56 12.46 -20.99
CA VAL A 127 34.38 13.12 -19.98
C VAL A 127 35.00 14.38 -20.58
N CYS A 128 34.71 15.53 -19.99
CA CYS A 128 35.27 16.80 -20.44
C CYS A 128 36.80 16.73 -20.43
N PRO A 129 37.49 17.02 -21.55
CA PRO A 129 38.96 16.91 -21.61
C PRO A 129 39.68 17.92 -20.71
N ILE A 130 39.02 19.02 -20.36
CA ILE A 130 39.57 20.11 -19.54
C ILE A 130 39.38 19.82 -18.04
N CYS A 131 38.11 19.78 -17.58
CA CYS A 131 37.80 19.63 -16.14
C CYS A 131 37.70 18.17 -15.68
N LYS A 132 37.83 17.19 -16.58
CA LYS A 132 37.79 15.75 -16.30
C LYS A 132 36.47 15.26 -15.70
N ARG A 133 35.40 16.04 -15.74
CA ARG A 133 34.11 15.64 -15.21
C ARG A 133 33.26 14.93 -16.27
N LYS A 134 32.48 13.95 -15.81
CA LYS A 134 31.51 13.23 -16.61
C LYS A 134 30.35 14.18 -16.95
N SER A 135 30.00 14.28 -18.20
CA SER A 135 28.98 15.21 -18.72
C SER A 135 28.20 14.55 -19.85
N ILE A 136 27.06 15.12 -20.20
CA ILE A 136 26.22 14.61 -21.29
C ILE A 136 26.26 15.60 -22.46
N PHE A 137 26.48 15.10 -23.67
CA PHE A 137 26.45 15.94 -24.87
C PHE A 137 25.04 16.44 -25.18
N LYS A 138 24.91 17.73 -25.43
CA LYS A 138 23.67 18.39 -25.90
C LYS A 138 23.92 19.15 -27.20
N ALA A 139 23.31 18.71 -28.29
CA ALA A 139 23.35 19.43 -29.55
C ALA A 139 22.48 20.71 -29.46
N LYS A 140 23.06 21.87 -29.75
CA LYS A 140 22.36 23.17 -29.68
C LYS A 140 21.06 23.20 -30.50
N GLY A 141 21.04 22.61 -31.69
CA GLY A 141 19.86 22.55 -32.54
C GLY A 141 18.77 21.57 -32.10
N LYS A 142 19.09 20.62 -31.18
CA LYS A 142 18.14 19.65 -30.63
C LYS A 142 17.77 19.92 -29.18
N SER A 143 18.48 20.81 -28.51
CA SER A 143 18.26 21.18 -27.13
C SER A 143 17.53 22.52 -27.07
N GLY A 144 16.24 22.47 -26.80
CA GLY A 144 15.48 23.64 -26.40
C GLY A 144 15.82 24.07 -24.97
N TYR A 145 14.97 24.85 -24.36
CA TYR A 145 15.04 25.14 -22.94
C TYR A 145 14.79 23.87 -22.13
N PHE A 146 15.65 23.56 -21.18
CA PHE A 146 15.45 22.44 -20.26
C PHE A 146 16.01 22.76 -18.88
N SER A 147 15.55 22.04 -17.88
CA SER A 147 15.95 22.23 -16.48
C SER A 147 16.20 20.90 -15.81
N ASP A 148 17.17 20.89 -14.92
CA ASP A 148 17.38 19.83 -13.95
C ASP A 148 16.85 20.30 -12.60
N TYR A 149 16.30 19.37 -11.87
CA TYR A 149 15.57 19.60 -10.62
C TYR A 149 16.11 18.70 -9.53
N SER A 150 16.19 19.25 -8.33
CA SER A 150 16.46 18.49 -7.11
C SER A 150 15.86 19.20 -5.90
N GLU A 151 16.04 18.63 -4.75
CA GLU A 151 15.57 19.13 -3.48
C GLU A 151 16.67 19.18 -2.45
N ALA A 152 16.55 20.13 -1.55
CA ALA A 152 17.51 20.31 -0.50
C ALA A 152 16.80 20.59 0.83
N VAL A 153 17.28 19.95 1.90
CA VAL A 153 16.80 20.22 3.25
C VAL A 153 17.94 20.83 4.07
N LYS A 154 17.69 21.98 4.66
CA LYS A 154 18.59 22.63 5.63
C LYS A 154 17.96 22.58 7.01
N ILE A 155 18.69 22.08 8.01
CA ILE A 155 18.22 21.98 9.38
C ILE A 155 18.94 23.04 10.23
N GLU A 156 18.17 23.80 10.98
CA GLU A 156 18.66 24.91 11.81
C GLU A 156 18.05 24.84 13.22
N LYS A 157 18.83 25.28 14.21
CA LYS A 157 18.31 25.54 15.54
C LYS A 157 18.01 27.04 15.68
N ALA A 158 16.75 27.36 15.93
CA ALA A 158 16.30 28.72 16.14
C ALA A 158 15.70 28.83 17.54
N SER A 159 16.43 29.51 18.43
CA SER A 159 16.15 29.51 19.86
C SER A 159 16.19 28.10 20.46
N ASP A 160 15.05 27.57 20.88
CA ASP A 160 14.84 26.25 21.48
C ASP A 160 14.27 25.20 20.50
N ARG A 161 14.07 25.57 19.22
CA ARG A 161 13.35 24.79 18.25
C ARG A 161 14.22 24.34 17.13
N ILE A 162 13.89 23.15 16.57
CA ILE A 162 14.48 22.66 15.32
C ILE A 162 13.57 23.05 14.17
N ILE A 163 14.16 23.70 13.17
CA ILE A 163 13.48 24.12 11.95
C ILE A 163 14.14 23.41 10.76
N LEU A 164 13.35 22.62 10.05
CA LEU A 164 13.72 22.06 8.75
C LEU A 164 13.19 22.99 7.67
N ARG A 165 14.07 23.45 6.80
CA ARG A 165 13.77 24.28 5.65
C ARG A 165 13.91 23.44 4.40
N HIS A 166 12.85 23.29 3.66
CA HIS A 166 12.85 22.53 2.42
C HIS A 166 12.93 23.48 1.23
N PHE A 167 13.81 23.17 0.29
CA PHE A 167 14.07 23.97 -0.90
C PHE A 167 13.88 23.12 -2.15
N GLU A 168 13.11 23.63 -3.08
CA GLU A 168 13.12 23.23 -4.48
C GLU A 168 14.31 23.92 -5.16
N VAL A 169 15.13 23.12 -5.86
CA VAL A 169 16.35 23.62 -6.51
C VAL A 169 16.29 23.30 -7.98
N ARG A 170 16.53 24.28 -8.82
CA ARG A 170 16.46 24.15 -10.27
C ARG A 170 17.66 24.79 -10.97
N LYS A 171 18.24 24.06 -11.92
CA LYS A 171 19.27 24.56 -12.81
C LYS A 171 18.74 24.54 -14.24
N SER A 172 18.50 25.74 -14.78
CA SER A 172 17.84 25.92 -16.07
C SER A 172 18.82 26.35 -17.12
N TYR A 173 18.82 25.68 -18.24
CA TYR A 173 19.68 25.93 -19.39
C TYR A 173 18.89 26.61 -20.49
N ALA A 174 19.47 27.72 -21.04
CA ALA A 174 18.85 28.48 -22.09
C ALA A 174 18.72 27.66 -23.40
N ALA A 175 17.70 27.98 -24.19
CA ALA A 175 17.60 27.50 -25.55
C ALA A 175 18.83 27.91 -26.33
N HIS A 176 19.32 27.02 -27.20
CA HIS A 176 20.50 27.21 -28.04
C HIS A 176 21.88 27.00 -27.33
N GLY A 177 21.90 26.64 -26.05
CA GLY A 177 23.03 25.99 -25.37
C GLY A 177 24.36 26.74 -25.48
N THR A 178 24.47 27.93 -24.87
CA THR A 178 25.76 28.61 -24.71
C THR A 178 26.61 28.02 -23.59
N GLY A 179 26.09 27.03 -22.86
CA GLY A 179 26.68 26.52 -21.62
C GLY A 179 26.31 27.35 -20.39
N GLU A 180 25.57 28.45 -20.61
CA GLU A 180 25.03 29.26 -19.51
C GLU A 180 23.79 28.62 -18.90
N TYR A 181 23.65 28.84 -17.60
CA TYR A 181 22.51 28.34 -16.83
C TYR A 181 22.13 29.33 -15.74
N THR A 182 20.90 29.25 -15.30
CA THR A 182 20.40 29.97 -14.13
C THR A 182 20.16 28.95 -13.02
N LEU A 183 20.79 29.16 -11.86
CA LEU A 183 20.47 28.46 -10.63
C LEU A 183 19.35 29.23 -9.93
N SER A 184 18.25 28.58 -9.66
CA SER A 184 17.15 29.11 -8.86
C SER A 184 16.79 28.12 -7.76
N TYR A 185 16.39 28.66 -6.63
CA TYR A 185 15.84 27.87 -5.52
C TYR A 185 14.77 28.67 -4.81
N HIS A 186 13.79 27.98 -4.29
CA HIS A 186 12.79 28.59 -3.42
C HIS A 186 12.48 27.69 -2.25
N GLU A 187 12.09 28.31 -1.15
CA GLU A 187 11.75 27.58 0.08
C GLU A 187 10.26 27.23 0.05
N ASP A 188 9.97 25.93 -0.10
CA ASP A 188 8.60 25.40 -0.27
C ASP A 188 7.84 25.34 1.03
N TYR A 189 8.51 24.84 2.07
CA TYR A 189 7.92 24.73 3.40
C TYR A 189 8.97 24.76 4.48
N ARG A 190 8.50 25.00 5.71
CA ARG A 190 9.25 24.82 6.95
C ARG A 190 8.54 23.81 7.83
N ALA A 191 9.29 22.85 8.36
CA ALA A 191 8.80 21.99 9.41
C ALA A 191 9.46 22.40 10.74
N VAL A 192 8.66 22.78 11.72
CA VAL A 192 9.12 23.22 13.05
C VAL A 192 8.79 22.14 14.05
N PHE A 193 9.80 21.68 14.78
CA PHE A 193 9.60 20.75 15.87
C PHE A 193 9.49 21.52 17.20
N GLN A 194 8.40 21.24 17.90
CA GLN A 194 8.20 21.61 19.31
C GLN A 194 7.99 20.30 20.11
N GLU A 195 6.77 19.88 20.39
CA GLU A 195 6.42 18.53 20.86
C GLU A 195 6.14 17.58 19.68
N LYS A 196 5.71 18.15 18.57
CA LYS A 196 5.45 17.49 17.28
C LYS A 196 5.87 18.40 16.14
N PHE A 197 5.92 17.86 14.90
CA PHE A 197 6.20 18.67 13.71
C PHE A 197 4.97 19.48 13.28
N HIS A 198 5.18 20.77 13.09
CA HIS A 198 4.23 21.73 12.52
C HIS A 198 4.76 22.20 11.17
N PHE A 199 3.91 22.21 10.14
CA PHE A 199 4.31 22.54 8.78
C PHE A 199 3.78 23.92 8.37
N TYR A 200 4.66 24.75 7.82
CA TYR A 200 4.37 26.11 7.38
C TYR A 200 4.73 26.26 5.93
N TYR A 201 3.82 26.83 5.15
CA TYR A 201 3.96 27.06 3.71
C TYR A 201 3.89 28.55 3.40
N PRO A 202 4.66 29.06 2.42
CA PRO A 202 4.54 30.43 1.97
C PRO A 202 3.25 30.59 1.17
N VAL A 203 2.43 31.55 1.54
CA VAL A 203 1.16 31.86 0.89
C VAL A 203 1.03 33.36 0.72
N TYR A 204 0.68 33.83 -0.48
CA TYR A 204 0.41 35.25 -0.68
C TYR A 204 -0.75 35.70 0.20
N SER A 205 -0.54 36.74 0.97
CA SER A 205 -1.55 37.33 1.85
C SER A 205 -1.99 38.71 1.31
N CYS A 206 -3.24 38.82 0.90
CA CYS A 206 -3.82 40.09 0.53
C CYS A 206 -3.86 41.10 1.68
N LEU A 207 -3.80 40.63 2.95
CA LEU A 207 -3.79 41.50 4.12
C LEU A 207 -2.41 42.10 4.42
N ALA A 208 -1.35 41.42 4.02
CA ALA A 208 0.02 41.85 4.23
C ALA A 208 0.70 42.30 2.94
N HIS A 209 0.03 42.16 1.79
CA HIS A 209 0.56 42.42 0.45
C HIS A 209 1.92 41.78 0.16
N LYS A 210 2.16 40.59 0.78
CA LYS A 210 3.40 39.81 0.64
C LYS A 210 3.13 38.34 0.90
N ASN A 211 4.10 37.49 0.59
CA ASN A 211 4.07 36.10 1.04
C ASN A 211 4.25 36.04 2.57
N VAL A 212 3.38 35.28 3.21
CA VAL A 212 3.42 34.99 4.65
C VAL A 212 3.40 33.48 4.86
N TRP A 213 4.00 33.03 5.94
CA TRP A 213 3.94 31.64 6.33
C TRP A 213 2.58 31.31 6.94
N LYS A 214 1.97 30.21 6.51
CA LYS A 214 0.74 29.68 7.10
C LYS A 214 0.93 28.24 7.51
N GLU A 215 0.48 27.92 8.69
CA GLU A 215 0.42 26.54 9.15
C GLU A 215 -0.64 25.76 8.34
N LYS A 216 -0.26 24.60 7.88
CA LYS A 216 -1.15 23.64 7.24
C LYS A 216 -0.91 22.26 7.82
N TYR A 217 -1.97 21.52 8.08
CA TYR A 217 -1.93 20.12 8.54
C TYR A 217 -1.70 19.11 7.41
N ILE A 218 -1.07 19.54 6.34
CA ILE A 218 -0.83 18.67 5.18
C ILE A 218 0.58 18.09 5.34
N ASP A 219 0.64 16.77 5.39
CA ASP A 219 1.91 16.05 5.38
C ASP A 219 2.62 16.31 4.04
N PRO A 220 3.86 16.82 4.02
CA PRO A 220 4.60 17.09 2.80
C PRO A 220 4.73 15.87 1.87
N TYR A 221 4.77 14.68 2.45
CA TYR A 221 4.85 13.42 1.68
C TYR A 221 3.63 13.21 0.76
N PHE A 222 2.44 13.69 1.15
CA PHE A 222 1.25 13.65 0.30
C PHE A 222 1.31 14.64 -0.86
N HIS A 223 1.93 15.81 -0.67
CA HIS A 223 2.13 16.81 -1.73
C HIS A 223 3.15 16.34 -2.78
N TYR A 224 4.15 15.58 -2.37
CA TYR A 224 5.23 15.10 -3.22
C TYR A 224 4.76 14.22 -4.38
N ARG A 225 3.84 13.30 -4.15
CA ARG A 225 3.28 12.44 -5.21
C ARG A 225 2.34 13.18 -6.16
N TYR A 226 1.67 14.25 -5.71
CA TYR A 226 0.67 14.95 -6.50
C TYR A 226 1.23 16.12 -7.32
N HIS A 227 2.25 16.82 -6.86
CA HIS A 227 2.84 17.94 -7.60
C HIS A 227 3.71 17.51 -8.80
N LEU A 228 4.38 16.37 -8.70
CA LEU A 228 5.17 15.82 -9.81
C LEU A 228 4.29 15.37 -11.00
N ASP A 229 3.06 14.95 -10.77
CA ASP A 229 2.19 14.44 -11.83
C ASP A 229 1.43 15.53 -12.62
N TYR A 230 1.19 16.71 -12.06
CA TYR A 230 0.28 17.69 -12.67
C TYR A 230 0.94 18.85 -13.41
N THR A 231 2.15 19.24 -13.07
CA THR A 231 2.79 20.44 -13.63
C THR A 231 3.86 20.18 -14.69
N ILE A 232 4.31 18.94 -14.85
CA ILE A 232 5.49 18.61 -15.69
C ILE A 232 5.11 18.14 -17.10
N LYS A 233 3.84 17.87 -17.40
CA LYS A 233 3.45 17.24 -18.68
C LYS A 233 3.45 18.14 -19.92
N ALA A 234 3.69 19.45 -19.81
CA ALA A 234 3.41 20.23 -20.99
C ALA A 234 4.62 20.54 -21.89
N TYR A 235 5.82 20.93 -21.45
CA TYR A 235 6.85 21.45 -22.41
C TYR A 235 8.32 21.45 -21.95
N GLN A 236 8.72 20.82 -20.85
CA GLN A 236 10.13 20.84 -20.41
C GLN A 236 10.62 19.45 -20.04
N THR A 237 11.75 19.05 -20.61
CA THR A 237 12.48 17.85 -20.15
C THR A 237 13.14 18.19 -18.83
N ILE A 238 12.51 17.84 -17.72
CA ILE A 238 13.08 17.99 -16.38
C ILE A 238 13.69 16.66 -15.98
N THR A 239 14.97 16.68 -15.65
CA THR A 239 15.64 15.52 -15.06
C THR A 239 15.65 15.72 -13.56
N GLN A 240 14.97 14.82 -12.85
CA GLN A 240 14.96 14.81 -11.39
C GLN A 240 16.23 14.18 -10.85
N MET A 241 16.89 14.84 -9.93
CA MET A 241 18.05 14.34 -9.20
C MET A 241 17.65 14.02 -7.75
N PRO A 242 18.35 13.09 -7.09
CA PRO A 242 18.07 12.77 -5.69
C PRO A 242 18.17 14.00 -4.78
N GLY A 243 17.21 14.14 -3.87
CA GLY A 243 17.24 15.19 -2.85
C GLY A 243 18.36 14.99 -1.85
N MET A 244 18.88 16.08 -1.28
CA MET A 244 20.01 16.03 -0.34
C MET A 244 19.76 16.88 0.91
N VAL A 245 20.32 16.39 2.02
CA VAL A 245 20.36 17.15 3.29
C VAL A 245 21.68 17.89 3.42
N TYR A 246 21.61 19.17 3.76
CA TYR A 246 22.80 20.00 3.99
C TYR A 246 23.61 19.46 5.17
N PRO A 247 24.83 18.94 4.94
CA PRO A 247 25.52 18.10 5.92
C PRO A 247 26.24 18.91 7.03
N TYR A 248 26.40 20.20 6.82
CA TYR A 248 27.22 21.00 7.73
C TYR A 248 26.49 21.33 9.02
N ASN A 249 27.17 21.12 10.14
CA ASN A 249 26.76 21.47 11.48
C ASN A 249 25.56 20.68 12.07
N LEU A 250 25.17 19.56 11.47
CA LEU A 250 24.01 18.76 11.93
C LEU A 250 24.13 18.32 13.39
N LYS A 251 25.30 17.84 13.83
CA LYS A 251 25.51 17.46 15.25
C LYS A 251 25.24 18.58 16.22
N ASN A 252 25.74 19.78 15.91
CA ASN A 252 25.57 20.94 16.80
C ASN A 252 24.12 21.45 16.82
N VAL A 253 23.41 21.30 15.69
CA VAL A 253 22.00 21.66 15.59
C VAL A 253 21.15 20.81 16.53
N PHE A 254 21.44 19.52 16.64
CA PHE A 254 20.67 18.61 17.49
C PHE A 254 21.09 18.58 18.96
N LYS A 255 22.23 19.14 19.31
CA LYS A 255 22.74 19.14 20.70
C LYS A 255 21.73 19.76 21.67
N GLY A 256 21.40 19.03 22.74
CA GLY A 256 20.41 19.42 23.74
C GLY A 256 18.98 19.41 23.26
N THR A 257 18.67 18.61 22.22
CA THR A 257 17.31 18.40 21.72
C THR A 257 16.96 16.90 21.79
N PRO A 258 15.69 16.51 21.64
CA PRO A 258 15.30 15.10 21.58
C PRO A 258 15.98 14.32 20.46
N PHE A 259 16.63 14.99 19.51
CA PHE A 259 17.31 14.40 18.35
C PHE A 259 18.83 14.31 18.50
N GLU A 260 19.38 14.59 19.65
CA GLU A 260 20.84 14.67 19.88
C GLU A 260 21.56 13.40 19.41
N TYR A 261 20.96 12.24 19.64
CA TYR A 261 21.53 10.94 19.31
C TYR A 261 20.93 10.27 18.06
N CYS A 262 20.12 10.99 17.26
CA CYS A 262 19.40 10.39 16.14
C CYS A 262 20.30 9.87 15.00
N SER A 263 21.59 10.19 14.99
CA SER A 263 22.58 9.79 13.98
C SER A 263 22.21 10.17 12.54
N LEU A 264 21.38 11.19 12.34
CA LEU A 264 21.02 11.67 11.01
C LEU A 264 22.24 12.14 10.22
N ASP A 265 23.21 12.77 10.88
CA ASP A 265 24.46 13.21 10.24
C ASP A 265 25.27 12.03 9.66
N TYR A 266 25.32 10.94 10.40
CA TYR A 266 25.96 9.71 9.93
C TYR A 266 25.18 9.07 8.77
N PHE A 267 23.86 9.02 8.89
CA PHE A 267 23.00 8.49 7.85
C PHE A 267 23.16 9.26 6.53
N VAL A 268 23.06 10.59 6.58
CA VAL A 268 23.20 11.48 5.40
C VAL A 268 24.56 11.32 4.73
N LYS A 269 25.63 11.18 5.54
CA LYS A 269 26.99 11.06 5.04
C LYS A 269 27.26 9.73 4.33
N ASN A 270 26.67 8.65 4.81
CA ASN A 270 26.99 7.28 4.36
C ASN A 270 25.91 6.65 3.47
N ASN A 271 24.68 7.15 3.52
CA ASN A 271 23.60 6.69 2.66
C ASN A 271 23.66 7.39 1.30
N ARG A 272 24.11 6.67 0.27
CA ARG A 272 24.27 7.21 -1.09
C ARG A 272 23.04 6.99 -1.98
N PHE A 273 21.99 6.36 -1.48
CA PHE A 273 21.06 5.68 -2.38
C PHE A 273 19.68 6.28 -2.51
N VAL A 274 19.19 7.17 -1.62
CA VAL A 274 17.77 7.51 -1.67
C VAL A 274 17.47 8.89 -1.10
N GLU A 275 16.45 9.53 -1.66
CA GLU A 275 15.67 10.58 -1.04
C GLU A 275 15.39 10.22 0.42
N LEU A 276 15.95 10.99 1.33
CA LEU A 276 15.71 10.79 2.74
C LEU A 276 14.55 11.70 3.17
N PRO A 277 13.40 11.14 3.52
CA PRO A 277 12.32 11.92 4.11
C PRO A 277 12.69 12.30 5.55
N VAL A 278 13.44 13.40 5.70
CA VAL A 278 14.07 13.83 6.98
C VAL A 278 13.06 13.95 8.11
N VAL A 279 11.88 14.50 7.84
CA VAL A 279 10.83 14.64 8.86
C VAL A 279 10.37 13.26 9.34
N TYR A 280 10.22 12.30 8.42
CA TYR A 280 9.86 10.92 8.78
C TYR A 280 10.95 10.26 9.58
N TYR A 281 12.22 10.46 9.20
CA TYR A 281 13.35 9.95 9.95
C TYR A 281 13.29 10.42 11.41
N LEU A 282 13.13 11.72 11.63
CA LEU A 282 13.08 12.29 12.97
C LEU A 282 11.82 11.86 13.74
N LYS A 283 10.65 11.78 13.07
CA LYS A 283 9.42 11.25 13.67
C LYS A 283 9.57 9.79 14.09
N THR A 284 10.15 8.96 13.21
CA THR A 284 10.39 7.54 13.50
C THR A 284 11.38 7.37 14.64
N TYR A 285 12.46 8.15 14.67
CA TYR A 285 13.43 8.12 15.76
C TYR A 285 12.79 8.40 17.12
N LEU A 286 11.85 9.37 17.22
CA LEU A 286 11.15 9.67 18.47
C LEU A 286 10.30 8.49 18.97
N LYS A 287 9.73 7.73 18.06
CA LYS A 287 8.92 6.54 18.39
C LYS A 287 9.77 5.29 18.59
N PHE A 288 10.85 5.20 17.85
CA PHE A 288 11.72 4.03 17.77
C PHE A 288 13.20 4.45 17.83
N PRO A 289 13.74 4.76 19.02
CA PRO A 289 15.12 5.22 19.19
C PRO A 289 16.18 4.21 18.72
N LEU A 290 15.84 2.92 18.64
CA LEU A 290 16.74 1.87 18.12
C LEU A 290 17.15 2.11 16.66
N LEU A 291 16.43 2.96 15.94
CA LEU A 291 16.77 3.43 14.59
C LEU A 291 18.23 3.95 14.53
N GLU A 292 18.69 4.64 15.58
CA GLU A 292 20.08 5.11 15.72
C GLU A 292 21.09 3.95 15.60
N GLN A 293 20.79 2.82 16.25
CA GLN A 293 21.68 1.66 16.27
C GLN A 293 21.75 1.01 14.90
N PHE A 294 20.64 0.92 14.18
CA PHE A 294 20.64 0.41 12.80
C PHE A 294 21.50 1.30 11.90
N VAL A 295 21.37 2.60 12.03
CA VAL A 295 22.17 3.55 11.24
C VAL A 295 23.66 3.43 11.56
N LYS A 296 24.04 3.40 12.85
CA LYS A 296 25.44 3.25 13.27
C LYS A 296 26.06 1.92 12.86
N GLN A 297 25.25 0.88 12.72
CA GLN A 297 25.66 -0.44 12.26
C GLN A 297 25.60 -0.58 10.74
N ASN A 298 25.38 0.49 9.97
CA ASN A 298 25.24 0.49 8.50
C ASN A 298 24.07 -0.34 7.95
N MET A 299 23.03 -0.60 8.74
CA MET A 299 21.82 -1.29 8.31
C MET A 299 20.83 -0.28 7.71
N PHE A 300 21.27 0.45 6.68
CA PHE A 300 20.52 1.60 6.14
C PHE A 300 19.20 1.21 5.48
N TYR A 301 19.09 0.03 4.85
CA TYR A 301 17.84 -0.42 4.26
C TYR A 301 16.79 -0.71 5.33
N ILE A 302 17.14 -1.40 6.41
CA ILE A 302 16.22 -1.60 7.54
C ILE A 302 15.78 -0.25 8.12
N ALA A 303 16.74 0.67 8.31
CA ALA A 303 16.43 2.01 8.79
C ALA A 303 15.45 2.76 7.87
N LEU A 304 15.63 2.69 6.55
CA LEU A 304 14.74 3.29 5.56
C LEU A 304 13.35 2.65 5.57
N GLU A 305 13.26 1.33 5.60
CA GLU A 305 11.98 0.62 5.64
C GLU A 305 11.17 0.99 6.89
N CYS A 306 11.85 1.19 8.04
CA CYS A 306 11.21 1.71 9.26
C CYS A 306 10.56 3.10 9.07
N LEU A 307 11.08 3.94 8.16
CA LEU A 307 10.49 5.26 7.90
C LEU A 307 9.16 5.17 7.15
N TYR A 308 9.00 4.17 6.30
CA TYR A 308 7.80 3.99 5.47
C TYR A 308 6.74 3.13 6.14
N GLN A 309 7.16 2.14 6.90
CA GLN A 309 6.26 1.19 7.54
C GLN A 309 6.90 0.62 8.81
N LEU A 310 6.88 1.41 9.90
CA LEU A 310 7.26 0.91 11.21
C LEU A 310 6.17 -0.04 11.71
N PRO A 311 6.47 -1.31 11.99
CA PRO A 311 5.51 -2.21 12.60
C PRO A 311 5.07 -1.68 13.97
N ASN A 312 3.78 -1.73 14.29
CA ASN A 312 3.27 -1.24 15.58
C ASN A 312 3.96 -1.89 16.77
N GLU A 313 4.28 -3.18 16.66
CA GLU A 313 5.01 -3.96 17.67
C GLU A 313 6.41 -3.38 17.96
N TRP A 314 7.01 -2.65 17.01
CA TRP A 314 8.33 -2.04 17.15
C TRP A 314 8.27 -0.70 17.90
N GLU A 315 7.17 0.04 17.79
CA GLU A 315 6.97 1.30 18.53
C GLU A 315 6.93 1.07 20.06
N GLU A 316 6.49 -0.11 20.50
CA GLU A 316 6.35 -0.47 21.91
C GLU A 316 7.60 -1.15 22.50
N THR A 317 8.64 -1.35 21.70
CA THR A 317 9.83 -2.06 22.17
C THR A 317 10.60 -1.29 23.23
N LYS A 318 11.00 -2.00 24.28
CA LYS A 318 11.93 -1.50 25.31
C LYS A 318 13.37 -1.95 25.08
N GLU A 319 13.58 -2.73 24.03
CA GLU A 319 14.92 -3.22 23.68
C GLU A 319 15.82 -2.07 23.24
N THR A 320 17.05 -2.07 23.74
CA THR A 320 18.08 -1.10 23.38
C THR A 320 19.22 -1.75 22.58
N ASN A 321 19.25 -3.07 22.52
CA ASN A 321 20.28 -3.82 21.83
C ASN A 321 19.74 -4.37 20.50
N THR A 322 20.35 -3.97 19.39
CA THR A 322 19.96 -4.36 18.02
C THR A 322 19.92 -5.88 17.85
N ARG A 323 20.88 -6.61 18.38
CA ARG A 323 20.97 -8.06 18.23
C ARG A 323 19.82 -8.76 18.94
N HIS A 324 19.51 -8.38 20.18
CA HIS A 324 18.37 -8.93 20.92
C HIS A 324 17.07 -8.61 20.22
N PHE A 325 16.92 -7.36 19.77
CA PHE A 325 15.74 -6.92 19.03
C PHE A 325 15.53 -7.72 17.73
N LEU A 326 16.60 -7.89 16.95
CA LEU A 326 16.53 -8.65 15.68
C LEU A 326 16.32 -10.16 15.90
N GLY A 327 16.62 -10.70 17.09
CA GLY A 327 16.47 -12.12 17.41
C GLY A 327 17.33 -13.03 16.54
N ILE A 328 18.54 -12.56 16.16
CA ILE A 328 19.51 -13.28 15.33
C ILE A 328 20.91 -13.21 15.94
N ASN A 329 21.78 -14.15 15.58
CA ASN A 329 23.14 -14.19 16.09
C ASN A 329 24.03 -13.08 15.51
N SER A 330 25.21 -12.86 16.12
CA SER A 330 26.15 -11.80 15.70
C SER A 330 26.64 -11.97 14.26
N ARG A 331 26.80 -13.19 13.77
CA ARG A 331 27.19 -13.46 12.38
C ARG A 331 26.14 -12.95 11.40
N TYR A 332 24.86 -13.20 11.68
CA TYR A 332 23.77 -12.72 10.84
C TYR A 332 23.60 -11.20 10.91
N CYS A 333 23.82 -10.58 12.09
CA CYS A 333 23.89 -9.13 12.18
C CYS A 333 25.00 -8.53 11.30
N SER A 334 26.18 -9.14 11.31
CA SER A 334 27.29 -8.70 10.45
C SER A 334 26.97 -8.83 8.96
N ILE A 335 26.27 -9.90 8.56
CA ILE A 335 25.84 -10.11 7.18
C ILE A 335 24.80 -9.08 6.76
N LEU A 336 23.79 -8.80 7.61
CA LEU A 336 22.81 -7.74 7.37
C LEU A 336 23.46 -6.38 7.12
N SER A 337 24.42 -6.02 7.97
CA SER A 337 25.17 -4.77 7.84
C SER A 337 26.05 -4.76 6.59
N LYS A 338 26.86 -5.79 6.38
CA LYS A 338 27.82 -5.88 5.27
C LYS A 338 27.15 -5.77 3.90
N TYR A 339 26.00 -6.40 3.74
CA TYR A 339 25.25 -6.42 2.47
C TYR A 339 24.10 -5.42 2.44
N ASN A 340 23.97 -4.58 3.49
CA ASN A 340 22.89 -3.61 3.63
C ASN A 340 21.50 -4.20 3.29
N MET A 341 21.16 -5.31 3.93
CA MET A 341 19.92 -6.05 3.72
C MET A 341 18.74 -5.37 4.42
N GLY A 342 17.51 -5.60 3.93
CA GLY A 342 16.27 -5.03 4.46
C GLY A 342 15.52 -5.95 5.44
N ILE A 343 14.30 -5.55 5.78
CA ILE A 343 13.40 -6.29 6.71
C ILE A 343 13.01 -7.66 6.14
N ARG A 344 12.89 -7.77 4.82
CA ARG A 344 12.53 -9.06 4.19
C ARG A 344 13.64 -10.09 4.37
N GLU A 345 14.87 -9.72 4.08
CA GLU A 345 16.04 -10.57 4.25
C GLU A 345 16.30 -10.87 5.74
N TRP A 346 16.09 -9.89 6.63
CA TRP A 346 16.12 -10.15 8.06
C TRP A 346 15.13 -11.25 8.46
N GLY A 347 13.89 -11.21 7.97
CA GLY A 347 12.90 -12.26 8.22
C GLY A 347 13.36 -13.65 7.76
N VAL A 348 14.13 -13.74 6.66
CA VAL A 348 14.76 -14.99 6.21
C VAL A 348 15.85 -15.45 7.19
N LEU A 349 16.73 -14.54 7.62
CA LEU A 349 17.79 -14.85 8.59
C LEU A 349 17.24 -15.31 9.94
N GLN A 350 16.17 -14.67 10.42
CA GLN A 350 15.47 -15.05 11.64
C GLN A 350 14.88 -16.47 11.53
N LYS A 351 14.30 -16.80 10.38
CA LYS A 351 13.80 -18.15 10.11
C LYS A 351 14.93 -19.17 10.01
N MET A 352 16.07 -18.83 9.38
CA MET A 352 17.27 -19.68 9.34
C MET A 352 17.83 -19.95 10.73
N GLU A 353 17.88 -18.93 11.60
CA GLU A 353 18.31 -19.07 12.99
C GLU A 353 17.42 -20.07 13.74
N LYS A 354 16.08 -19.86 13.64
CA LYS A 354 15.08 -20.73 14.28
C LYS A 354 15.19 -22.19 13.83
N LEU A 355 15.44 -22.42 12.55
CA LEU A 355 15.56 -23.74 11.95
C LEU A 355 16.98 -24.32 12.04
N LYS A 356 17.93 -23.61 12.66
CA LYS A 356 19.35 -23.99 12.79
C LYS A 356 19.99 -24.33 11.44
N ILE A 357 19.71 -23.54 10.41
CA ILE A 357 20.25 -23.74 9.06
C ILE A 357 21.64 -23.12 8.98
N HIS A 358 22.67 -23.96 8.78
CA HIS A 358 24.05 -23.52 8.69
C HIS A 358 24.52 -23.46 7.23
N LEU A 359 24.82 -22.25 6.76
CA LEU A 359 25.25 -21.94 5.38
C LEU A 359 26.51 -21.08 5.39
N SER A 360 27.25 -21.06 4.28
CA SER A 360 28.32 -20.08 4.05
C SER A 360 27.72 -18.68 3.92
N GLU A 361 28.54 -17.65 4.04
CA GLU A 361 28.09 -16.26 3.90
C GLU A 361 27.52 -15.96 2.51
N GLN A 362 28.16 -16.50 1.47
CA GLN A 362 27.70 -16.35 0.08
C GLN A 362 26.35 -17.03 -0.16
N GLU A 363 26.17 -18.24 0.40
CA GLU A 363 24.88 -18.95 0.33
C GLU A 363 23.80 -18.20 1.09
N ILE A 364 24.09 -17.64 2.26
CA ILE A 364 23.13 -16.84 3.04
C ILE A 364 22.66 -15.65 2.19
N PHE A 365 23.57 -14.92 1.57
CA PHE A 365 23.24 -13.78 0.73
C PHE A 365 22.31 -14.18 -0.44
N ALA A 366 22.68 -15.26 -1.16
CA ALA A 366 21.85 -15.79 -2.25
C ALA A 366 20.47 -16.25 -1.79
N TYR A 367 20.45 -16.99 -0.69
CA TYR A 367 19.22 -17.58 -0.20
C TYR A 367 18.29 -16.54 0.42
N CYS A 368 18.82 -15.48 1.04
CA CYS A 368 18.02 -14.34 1.44
C CYS A 368 17.27 -13.74 0.25
N LYS A 369 17.92 -13.57 -0.89
CA LYS A 369 17.26 -13.06 -2.11
C LYS A 369 16.24 -14.05 -2.70
N ILE A 370 16.54 -15.35 -2.67
CA ILE A 370 15.63 -16.38 -3.18
C ILE A 370 14.37 -16.49 -2.31
N PHE A 371 14.51 -16.39 -0.98
CA PHE A 371 13.44 -16.64 -0.02
C PHE A 371 12.79 -15.37 0.56
N GLU A 372 13.23 -14.16 0.18
CA GLU A 372 12.70 -12.89 0.71
C GLU A 372 11.19 -12.74 0.58
N SER A 373 10.60 -13.25 -0.51
CA SER A 373 9.16 -13.18 -0.76
C SER A 373 8.37 -14.34 -0.13
N ASN A 374 9.05 -15.43 0.25
CA ASN A 374 8.39 -16.57 0.89
C ASN A 374 9.38 -17.36 1.78
N ARG A 375 9.62 -16.83 2.98
CA ARG A 375 10.51 -17.44 3.98
C ARG A 375 10.05 -18.81 4.49
N ASP A 376 8.76 -19.14 4.33
CA ASP A 376 8.21 -20.42 4.78
C ASP A 376 8.72 -21.60 3.96
N PHE A 377 9.27 -21.34 2.76
CA PHE A 377 9.99 -22.38 2.02
C PHE A 377 11.21 -22.95 2.76
N LEU A 378 11.76 -22.23 3.73
CA LEU A 378 12.84 -22.76 4.57
C LEU A 378 12.42 -23.96 5.45
N GLU A 379 11.11 -24.14 5.69
CA GLU A 379 10.56 -25.30 6.39
C GLU A 379 10.79 -26.60 5.62
N LEU A 380 11.02 -26.52 4.32
CA LEU A 380 11.41 -27.67 3.50
C LEU A 380 12.71 -28.32 3.99
N ASN A 381 13.49 -27.62 4.83
CA ASN A 381 14.67 -28.18 5.51
C ASN A 381 14.34 -29.42 6.37
N GLN A 382 13.07 -29.63 6.75
CA GLN A 382 12.63 -30.82 7.45
C GLN A 382 12.71 -32.10 6.60
N TYR A 383 12.54 -32.00 5.28
CA TYR A 383 12.62 -33.15 4.37
C TYR A 383 14.05 -33.41 3.87
N ALA A 384 14.79 -32.34 3.59
CA ALA A 384 16.20 -32.40 3.21
C ALA A 384 16.86 -31.05 3.46
N SER A 385 18.19 -31.01 3.64
CA SER A 385 18.86 -29.71 3.83
C SER A 385 18.57 -28.77 2.68
N ILE A 386 18.26 -27.52 3.01
CA ILE A 386 17.87 -26.50 2.02
C ILE A 386 18.93 -26.35 0.92
N ARG A 387 20.21 -26.53 1.25
CA ARG A 387 21.33 -26.57 0.29
C ARG A 387 21.14 -27.69 -0.74
N LYS A 388 20.77 -28.90 -0.32
CA LYS A 388 20.53 -30.04 -1.23
C LYS A 388 19.36 -29.76 -2.16
N ILE A 389 18.27 -29.19 -1.61
CA ILE A 389 17.07 -28.84 -2.37
C ILE A 389 17.42 -27.81 -3.45
N VAL A 390 18.05 -26.70 -3.07
CA VAL A 390 18.44 -25.62 -4.02
C VAL A 390 19.39 -26.15 -5.08
N ASN A 391 20.42 -26.91 -4.70
CA ASN A 391 21.37 -27.50 -5.67
C ASN A 391 20.72 -28.51 -6.62
N TYR A 392 19.76 -29.30 -6.12
CA TYR A 392 18.99 -30.20 -6.97
C TYR A 392 18.16 -29.43 -7.99
N LEU A 393 17.42 -28.41 -7.54
CA LEU A 393 16.59 -27.58 -8.41
C LEU A 393 17.42 -26.80 -9.43
N ALA A 394 18.59 -26.30 -9.05
CA ALA A 394 19.53 -25.68 -9.98
C ALA A 394 19.85 -26.61 -11.18
N LYS A 395 20.12 -27.90 -10.89
CA LYS A 395 20.38 -28.90 -11.95
C LYS A 395 19.15 -29.20 -12.80
N GLN A 396 17.95 -29.16 -12.25
CA GLN A 396 16.72 -29.34 -13.03
C GLN A 396 16.46 -28.14 -13.95
N ILE A 397 16.63 -26.91 -13.43
CA ILE A 397 16.54 -25.67 -14.20
C ILE A 397 17.51 -25.67 -15.38
N GLU A 398 18.77 -26.04 -15.14
CA GLU A 398 19.81 -26.12 -16.18
C GLU A 398 19.45 -27.10 -17.30
N LYS A 399 18.80 -28.22 -16.97
CA LYS A 399 18.35 -29.22 -17.96
C LYS A 399 17.18 -28.73 -18.82
N GLU A 400 16.25 -28.03 -18.22
CA GLU A 400 15.00 -27.62 -18.89
C GLU A 400 15.18 -26.32 -19.69
N GLU A 401 15.96 -25.39 -19.16
CA GLU A 401 16.26 -24.08 -19.77
C GLU A 401 17.56 -24.18 -20.61
N LYS A 402 17.56 -24.99 -21.66
CA LYS A 402 18.73 -25.24 -22.55
C LYS A 402 19.52 -23.97 -22.83
N GLY A 403 20.73 -23.86 -22.24
CA GLY A 403 21.72 -22.83 -22.52
C GLY A 403 21.74 -21.62 -21.58
N LYS A 404 20.89 -21.54 -20.58
CA LYS A 404 20.98 -20.54 -19.50
C LYS A 404 21.65 -21.19 -18.28
N ALA A 405 22.99 -21.14 -18.21
CA ALA A 405 23.74 -21.64 -17.07
C ALA A 405 23.52 -20.72 -15.85
N TYR A 406 22.62 -21.08 -14.97
CA TYR A 406 22.45 -20.43 -13.67
C TYR A 406 23.47 -21.00 -12.67
N LYS A 407 24.64 -20.39 -12.59
CA LYS A 407 25.67 -20.82 -11.63
C LYS A 407 25.40 -20.22 -10.26
N LEU A 408 24.89 -21.02 -9.33
CA LEU A 408 24.92 -20.72 -7.89
C LEU A 408 26.31 -21.00 -7.25
N SER A 409 27.27 -21.49 -8.01
CA SER A 409 28.65 -21.70 -7.56
C SER A 409 29.52 -20.54 -8.02
N GLY A 410 29.63 -19.51 -7.20
CA GLY A 410 30.48 -18.35 -7.51
C GLY A 410 29.82 -17.06 -7.03
N ASP A 411 30.32 -15.95 -7.39
CA ASP A 411 29.87 -14.64 -6.98
C ASP A 411 28.35 -14.44 -7.23
N VAL A 412 27.57 -14.60 -6.15
CA VAL A 412 26.10 -14.54 -6.17
C VAL A 412 25.58 -13.09 -6.20
N SER A 413 26.48 -12.10 -6.20
CA SER A 413 26.12 -10.69 -6.37
C SER A 413 25.48 -10.40 -7.74
N GLY A 414 25.59 -11.36 -8.68
CA GLY A 414 25.09 -11.28 -10.05
C GLY A 414 23.81 -12.05 -10.36
N ILE A 415 23.08 -12.62 -9.38
CA ILE A 415 21.77 -13.26 -9.67
C ILE A 415 20.80 -12.21 -10.22
N SER A 416 20.39 -12.37 -11.46
CA SER A 416 19.39 -11.50 -12.08
C SER A 416 18.00 -11.73 -11.47
N HIS A 417 17.12 -10.75 -11.58
CA HIS A 417 15.73 -10.85 -11.12
C HIS A 417 14.97 -12.01 -11.83
N VAL A 418 15.34 -12.31 -13.07
CA VAL A 418 14.76 -13.41 -13.87
C VAL A 418 15.17 -14.77 -13.29
N GLU A 419 16.44 -14.93 -12.95
CA GLU A 419 16.97 -16.14 -12.32
C GLU A 419 16.31 -16.38 -10.96
N MET A 420 16.18 -15.35 -10.16
CA MET A 420 15.52 -15.40 -8.84
C MET A 420 14.07 -15.88 -8.95
N LYS A 421 13.30 -15.33 -9.89
CA LYS A 421 11.91 -15.78 -10.15
C LYS A 421 11.87 -17.24 -10.59
N CYS A 422 12.81 -17.69 -11.40
CA CYS A 422 12.91 -19.07 -11.83
C CYS A 422 13.10 -20.00 -10.62
N TYR A 423 14.07 -19.72 -9.74
CA TYR A 423 14.24 -20.48 -8.50
C TYR A 423 13.00 -20.52 -7.63
N GLN A 424 12.34 -19.41 -7.41
CA GLN A 424 11.12 -19.32 -6.62
C GLN A 424 10.00 -20.19 -7.20
N THR A 425 9.89 -20.24 -8.53
CA THR A 425 8.90 -21.09 -9.21
C THR A 425 9.20 -22.56 -8.98
N TYR A 426 10.44 -22.99 -9.19
CA TYR A 426 10.83 -24.39 -9.01
C TYR A 426 10.74 -24.86 -7.56
N ILE A 427 11.10 -24.00 -6.60
CA ILE A 427 10.95 -24.29 -5.16
C ILE A 427 9.47 -24.48 -4.81
N ARG A 428 8.58 -23.66 -5.35
CA ARG A 428 7.13 -23.81 -5.16
C ARG A 428 6.64 -25.13 -5.74
N SER A 429 7.00 -25.41 -6.99
CA SER A 429 6.62 -26.69 -7.63
C SER A 429 7.15 -27.90 -6.85
N TRP A 430 8.38 -27.82 -6.31
CA TRP A 430 8.92 -28.91 -5.51
C TRP A 430 8.17 -29.07 -4.16
N LYS A 431 7.80 -27.95 -3.54
CA LYS A 431 6.95 -27.97 -2.33
C LYS A 431 5.60 -28.63 -2.62
N ASP A 432 4.93 -28.20 -3.68
CA ASP A 432 3.64 -28.76 -4.09
C ASP A 432 3.75 -30.26 -4.35
N TYR A 433 4.80 -30.68 -5.06
CA TYR A 433 5.09 -32.10 -5.30
C TYR A 433 5.26 -32.89 -4.00
N ILE A 434 6.03 -32.37 -3.03
CA ILE A 434 6.23 -33.05 -1.74
C ILE A 434 4.93 -33.15 -0.95
N GLU A 435 4.12 -32.10 -0.93
CA GLU A 435 2.80 -32.11 -0.28
C GLU A 435 1.84 -33.14 -0.90
N TRP A 436 1.86 -33.29 -2.22
CA TRP A 436 1.06 -34.32 -2.90
C TRP A 436 1.61 -35.71 -2.65
N ALA A 437 2.92 -35.88 -2.70
CA ALA A 437 3.58 -37.16 -2.41
C ALA A 437 3.27 -37.63 -0.98
N GLU A 438 3.28 -36.71 0.01
CA GLU A 438 2.88 -37.02 1.38
C GLU A 438 1.42 -37.48 1.47
N LYS A 439 0.50 -36.77 0.80
CA LYS A 439 -0.93 -37.14 0.79
C LYS A 439 -1.20 -38.44 0.03
N LEU A 440 -0.33 -38.80 -0.90
CA LEU A 440 -0.36 -40.08 -1.62
C LEU A 440 0.40 -41.20 -0.89
N GLU A 441 0.91 -40.90 0.31
CA GLU A 441 1.63 -41.85 1.16
C GLU A 441 2.94 -42.38 0.54
N TYR A 442 3.62 -41.54 -0.27
CA TYR A 442 4.94 -41.87 -0.82
C TYR A 442 5.99 -41.89 0.31
N ASP A 443 6.99 -42.74 0.16
CA ASP A 443 8.11 -42.81 1.12
C ASP A 443 9.04 -41.61 0.99
N LEU A 444 8.76 -40.53 1.73
CA LEU A 444 9.57 -39.30 1.75
C LEU A 444 10.97 -39.46 2.37
N LYS A 445 11.32 -40.65 2.88
CA LYS A 445 12.71 -40.98 3.29
C LYS A 445 13.54 -41.42 2.08
N SER A 446 12.88 -41.85 1.03
CA SER A 446 13.55 -42.28 -0.22
C SER A 446 14.14 -41.11 -0.97
N ARG A 447 15.45 -41.16 -1.27
CA ARG A 447 16.13 -40.16 -2.11
C ARG A 447 15.50 -40.05 -3.52
N TYR A 448 14.97 -41.15 -4.04
CA TYR A 448 14.36 -41.17 -5.39
C TYR A 448 13.02 -40.45 -5.41
N VAL A 449 12.31 -40.43 -4.30
CA VAL A 449 11.08 -39.65 -4.14
C VAL A 449 11.41 -38.18 -3.92
N LEU A 450 12.34 -37.86 -3.00
CA LEU A 450 12.71 -36.46 -2.74
C LEU A 450 13.36 -35.76 -3.94
N PHE A 451 14.18 -36.47 -4.71
CA PHE A 451 15.01 -35.92 -5.77
C PHE A 451 14.91 -36.76 -7.06
N PRO A 452 13.74 -36.80 -7.71
CA PRO A 452 13.56 -37.58 -8.92
C PRO A 452 14.44 -37.07 -10.07
N LYS A 453 14.90 -37.98 -10.94
CA LYS A 453 15.82 -37.65 -12.03
C LYS A 453 15.23 -36.64 -13.03
N ASN A 454 13.94 -36.78 -13.33
CA ASN A 454 13.16 -35.89 -14.20
C ASN A 454 12.04 -35.28 -13.37
N PHE A 455 12.32 -34.13 -12.78
CA PHE A 455 11.42 -33.51 -11.82
C PHE A 455 10.06 -33.16 -12.44
N LYS A 456 10.07 -32.51 -13.59
CA LYS A 456 8.83 -32.07 -14.27
C LYS A 456 7.87 -33.22 -14.57
N ASP A 457 8.39 -34.31 -15.16
CA ASP A 457 7.55 -35.48 -15.49
C ASP A 457 6.95 -36.11 -14.24
N VAL A 458 7.74 -36.19 -13.15
CA VAL A 458 7.27 -36.79 -11.89
C VAL A 458 6.29 -35.88 -11.19
N HIS A 459 6.55 -34.57 -11.16
CA HIS A 459 5.63 -33.57 -10.62
C HIS A 459 4.26 -33.65 -11.31
N ASP A 460 4.23 -33.64 -12.64
CA ASP A 460 2.99 -33.66 -13.41
C ASP A 460 2.21 -34.99 -13.23
N LYS A 461 2.91 -36.12 -13.19
CA LYS A 461 2.30 -37.42 -12.88
C LYS A 461 1.71 -37.48 -11.47
N THR A 462 2.47 -37.01 -10.47
CA THR A 462 2.03 -36.99 -9.07
C THR A 462 0.82 -36.05 -8.89
N PHE A 463 0.81 -34.91 -9.57
CA PHE A 463 -0.33 -34.00 -9.58
C PHE A 463 -1.59 -34.69 -10.12
N LEU A 464 -1.49 -35.37 -11.28
CA LEU A 464 -2.63 -36.11 -11.86
C LEU A 464 -3.14 -37.22 -10.95
N GLU A 465 -2.24 -37.93 -10.28
CA GLU A 465 -2.60 -38.98 -9.33
C GLU A 465 -3.32 -38.41 -8.11
N TYR A 466 -2.79 -37.32 -7.55
CA TYR A 466 -3.41 -36.59 -6.46
C TYR A 466 -4.80 -36.06 -6.82
N GLN A 467 -4.94 -35.46 -8.03
CA GLN A 467 -6.26 -35.02 -8.53
C GLN A 467 -7.26 -36.18 -8.61
N LYS A 468 -6.86 -37.31 -9.18
CA LYS A 468 -7.73 -38.49 -9.25
C LYS A 468 -8.18 -38.97 -7.87
N GLN A 469 -7.27 -38.92 -6.88
CA GLN A 469 -7.61 -39.28 -5.50
C GLN A 469 -8.61 -38.28 -4.90
N GLN A 470 -8.39 -36.97 -5.08
CA GLN A 470 -9.29 -35.92 -4.60
C GLN A 470 -10.68 -36.04 -5.24
N ASP A 471 -10.74 -36.21 -6.56
CA ASP A 471 -12.00 -36.42 -7.27
C ASP A 471 -12.77 -37.65 -6.77
N LYS A 472 -12.05 -38.73 -6.47
CA LYS A 472 -12.64 -39.94 -5.90
C LYS A 472 -13.20 -39.70 -4.50
N MET A 473 -12.47 -38.98 -3.67
CA MET A 473 -12.91 -38.62 -2.32
C MET A 473 -14.12 -37.69 -2.36
N GLU A 474 -14.10 -36.69 -3.23
CA GLU A 474 -15.21 -35.74 -3.39
C GLU A 474 -16.48 -36.44 -3.91
N ARG A 475 -16.35 -37.32 -4.91
CA ARG A 475 -17.47 -38.14 -5.40
C ARG A 475 -18.06 -39.03 -4.30
N ARG A 476 -17.20 -39.63 -3.45
CA ARG A 476 -17.65 -40.43 -2.29
C ARG A 476 -18.39 -39.58 -1.27
N LYS A 477 -17.86 -38.38 -0.97
CA LYS A 477 -18.49 -37.43 -0.08
C LYS A 477 -19.85 -37.00 -0.57
N GLN A 478 -19.94 -36.58 -1.85
CA GLN A 478 -21.20 -36.19 -2.48
C GLN A 478 -22.21 -37.34 -2.54
N ALA A 479 -21.74 -38.56 -2.81
CA ALA A 479 -22.62 -39.73 -2.79
C ALA A 479 -23.17 -40.02 -1.38
N LYS A 480 -22.34 -39.83 -0.34
CA LYS A 480 -22.77 -39.94 1.06
C LYS A 480 -23.79 -38.87 1.42
N GLU A 481 -23.50 -37.61 1.07
CA GLU A 481 -24.42 -36.49 1.29
C GLU A 481 -25.78 -36.73 0.63
N ARG A 482 -25.79 -37.14 -0.63
CA ARG A 482 -27.01 -37.46 -1.39
C ARG A 482 -27.82 -38.59 -0.73
N ARG A 483 -27.17 -39.63 -0.25
CA ARG A 483 -27.81 -40.73 0.50
C ARG A 483 -28.43 -40.23 1.80
N THR A 484 -27.67 -39.42 2.56
CA THR A 484 -28.14 -38.82 3.83
C THR A 484 -29.35 -37.93 3.58
N VAL A 485 -29.29 -37.04 2.58
CA VAL A 485 -30.43 -36.17 2.23
C VAL A 485 -31.66 -37.01 1.89
N ASN A 486 -31.53 -38.03 1.03
CA ASN A 486 -32.68 -38.88 0.69
C ASN A 486 -33.26 -39.61 1.90
N GLN A 487 -32.43 -39.99 2.89
CA GLN A 487 -32.92 -40.61 4.14
C GLN A 487 -33.69 -39.59 4.98
N LEU A 488 -33.18 -38.36 5.12
CA LEU A 488 -33.85 -37.28 5.84
C LEU A 488 -35.18 -36.91 5.19
N LEU A 489 -35.20 -36.75 3.87
CA LEU A 489 -36.41 -36.45 3.12
C LEU A 489 -37.48 -37.55 3.27
N LYS A 490 -37.08 -38.83 3.18
CA LYS A 490 -38.00 -39.96 3.44
C LYS A 490 -38.60 -39.92 4.84
N LYS A 491 -37.84 -39.47 5.83
CA LYS A 491 -38.32 -39.30 7.21
C LYS A 491 -39.31 -38.12 7.28
N ASP A 492 -38.98 -36.98 6.67
CA ASP A 492 -39.84 -35.83 6.60
C ASP A 492 -41.13 -36.10 5.82
N ILE A 493 -41.09 -36.86 4.71
CA ILE A 493 -42.28 -37.31 4.01
C ILE A 493 -43.26 -38.05 4.95
N LYS A 494 -42.75 -39.04 5.71
CA LYS A 494 -43.58 -39.78 6.67
C LYS A 494 -44.17 -38.89 7.76
N LEU A 495 -43.45 -37.86 8.17
CA LEU A 495 -43.87 -36.96 9.24
C LEU A 495 -44.86 -35.88 8.75
N LEU A 496 -44.62 -35.29 7.58
CA LEU A 496 -45.21 -34.03 7.13
C LEU A 496 -46.17 -34.18 5.94
N ASP A 497 -46.11 -35.33 5.20
CA ASP A 497 -46.87 -35.50 3.97
C ASP A 497 -48.38 -35.24 4.15
N THR A 498 -48.93 -34.38 3.32
CA THR A 498 -50.33 -33.93 3.30
C THR A 498 -50.84 -33.24 4.57
N LYS A 499 -50.05 -33.10 5.62
CA LYS A 499 -50.49 -32.51 6.91
C LYS A 499 -50.49 -30.99 6.93
N ILE A 500 -49.79 -30.36 6.01
CA ILE A 500 -49.65 -28.89 5.95
C ILE A 500 -50.24 -28.40 4.63
N GLN A 501 -51.51 -28.06 4.66
CA GLN A 501 -52.23 -27.57 3.49
C GLN A 501 -53.43 -26.73 3.93
N ASP A 502 -53.84 -25.79 3.09
CA ASP A 502 -55.11 -25.03 3.22
C ASP A 502 -55.99 -25.20 1.98
N LYS A 503 -56.86 -24.25 1.69
CA LYS A 503 -57.74 -24.28 0.52
C LYS A 503 -56.97 -24.23 -0.81
N ASP A 504 -55.92 -23.40 -0.90
CA ASP A 504 -55.26 -23.02 -2.13
C ASP A 504 -53.84 -23.61 -2.26
N TYR A 505 -53.15 -23.83 -1.15
CA TYR A 505 -51.76 -24.20 -1.11
C TYR A 505 -51.51 -25.49 -0.30
N LEU A 506 -50.38 -26.13 -0.62
CA LEU A 506 -49.85 -27.25 0.14
C LEU A 506 -48.33 -27.15 0.28
N LEU A 507 -47.80 -27.62 1.41
CA LEU A 507 -46.37 -27.82 1.62
C LEU A 507 -45.98 -29.23 1.18
N LYS A 508 -45.13 -29.34 0.18
CA LYS A 508 -44.60 -30.61 -0.33
C LYS A 508 -43.19 -30.83 0.17
N VAL A 509 -42.89 -32.01 0.71
CA VAL A 509 -41.54 -32.43 1.00
C VAL A 509 -40.92 -32.96 -0.30
N PRO A 510 -39.69 -32.57 -0.66
CA PRO A 510 -39.01 -33.15 -1.83
C PRO A 510 -38.86 -34.68 -1.69
N GLU A 511 -39.07 -35.41 -2.75
CA GLU A 511 -38.95 -36.89 -2.75
C GLU A 511 -37.50 -37.35 -2.63
N ASN A 512 -36.58 -36.58 -3.23
CA ASN A 512 -35.17 -36.86 -3.23
C ASN A 512 -34.34 -35.61 -3.56
N TYR A 513 -33.01 -35.73 -3.43
CA TYR A 513 -32.08 -34.61 -3.72
C TYR A 513 -32.16 -34.10 -5.18
N GLN A 514 -32.57 -34.95 -6.12
CA GLN A 514 -32.67 -34.56 -7.54
C GLN A 514 -33.86 -33.59 -7.75
N GLU A 515 -34.96 -33.78 -7.04
CA GLU A 515 -36.10 -32.89 -7.09
C GLU A 515 -35.72 -31.48 -6.57
N ILE A 516 -34.90 -31.40 -5.50
CA ILE A 516 -34.37 -30.12 -5.00
C ILE A 516 -33.53 -29.40 -6.07
N ARG A 517 -32.72 -30.15 -6.82
CA ARG A 517 -31.93 -29.56 -7.91
C ARG A 517 -32.80 -29.06 -9.07
N LYS A 518 -33.79 -29.86 -9.49
CA LYS A 518 -34.76 -29.50 -10.52
C LYS A 518 -35.56 -28.25 -10.13
N GLU A 519 -35.96 -28.15 -8.88
CA GLU A 519 -36.65 -26.97 -8.32
C GLU A 519 -35.80 -25.71 -8.47
N GLY A 520 -34.52 -25.77 -8.07
CA GLY A 520 -33.60 -24.65 -8.23
C GLY A 520 -33.41 -24.23 -9.70
N GLN A 521 -33.35 -25.19 -10.61
CA GLN A 521 -33.27 -24.91 -12.05
C GLN A 521 -34.54 -24.27 -12.59
N ALA A 522 -35.70 -24.77 -12.20
CA ALA A 522 -37.01 -24.27 -12.64
C ALA A 522 -37.31 -22.85 -12.14
N LEU A 523 -36.94 -22.55 -10.91
CA LEU A 523 -37.19 -21.26 -10.27
C LEU A 523 -36.02 -20.26 -10.42
N GLY A 524 -34.87 -20.68 -10.94
CA GLY A 524 -33.70 -19.81 -11.15
C GLY A 524 -33.01 -19.38 -9.85
N HIS A 525 -32.92 -20.26 -8.84
CA HIS A 525 -32.21 -19.99 -7.59
C HIS A 525 -31.33 -21.16 -7.12
N CYS A 526 -30.49 -20.91 -6.11
CA CYS A 526 -29.37 -21.79 -5.74
C CYS A 526 -29.74 -22.93 -4.77
N VAL A 527 -31.01 -23.30 -4.58
CA VAL A 527 -31.39 -24.34 -3.62
C VAL A 527 -30.72 -25.70 -3.87
N GLY A 528 -30.35 -25.98 -5.11
CA GLY A 528 -29.57 -27.19 -5.45
C GLY A 528 -28.19 -27.27 -4.77
N SER A 529 -27.63 -26.14 -4.33
CA SER A 529 -26.38 -26.10 -3.56
C SER A 529 -26.57 -26.36 -2.06
N TYR A 530 -27.82 -26.47 -1.57
CA TYR A 530 -28.12 -26.73 -0.16
C TYR A 530 -27.98 -28.19 0.25
N ILE A 531 -27.74 -29.10 -0.69
CA ILE A 531 -27.60 -30.54 -0.42
C ILE A 531 -26.60 -30.83 0.73
N PRO A 532 -25.37 -30.26 0.77
CA PRO A 532 -24.48 -30.44 1.90
C PRO A 532 -25.04 -29.91 3.23
N HIS A 533 -25.71 -28.77 3.21
CA HIS A 533 -26.33 -28.15 4.39
C HIS A 533 -27.47 -29.01 4.95
N ILE A 534 -28.29 -29.59 4.07
CA ILE A 534 -29.34 -30.53 4.47
C ILE A 534 -28.72 -31.81 5.07
N ALA A 535 -27.68 -32.35 4.42
CA ALA A 535 -26.97 -33.53 4.92
C ALA A 535 -26.40 -33.31 6.33
N ASN A 536 -25.93 -32.09 6.61
CA ASN A 536 -25.39 -31.69 7.92
C ASN A 536 -26.47 -31.23 8.93
N ARG A 537 -27.75 -31.27 8.57
CA ARG A 537 -28.88 -30.78 9.36
C ARG A 537 -28.81 -29.29 9.72
N GLU A 538 -28.22 -28.49 8.87
CA GLU A 538 -28.14 -27.03 9.03
C GLU A 538 -29.39 -26.32 8.52
N CYS A 539 -30.09 -26.96 7.57
CA CYS A 539 -31.36 -26.50 7.02
C CYS A 539 -32.19 -27.68 6.51
N ASP A 540 -33.49 -27.46 6.37
CA ASP A 540 -34.41 -28.31 5.61
C ASP A 540 -35.01 -27.49 4.47
N VAL A 541 -35.37 -28.17 3.38
CA VAL A 541 -35.94 -27.56 2.21
C VAL A 541 -37.32 -28.17 1.93
N TYR A 542 -38.32 -27.31 1.76
CA TYR A 542 -39.68 -27.69 1.39
C TYR A 542 -40.14 -26.88 0.19
N PHE A 543 -41.21 -27.37 -0.47
CA PHE A 543 -41.83 -26.69 -1.59
C PHE A 543 -43.24 -26.26 -1.23
N ILE A 544 -43.64 -25.04 -1.58
CA ILE A 544 -45.06 -24.66 -1.57
C ILE A 544 -45.56 -24.85 -3.01
N ARG A 545 -46.71 -25.51 -3.12
CA ARG A 545 -47.38 -25.79 -4.37
C ARG A 545 -48.83 -25.26 -4.34
N LYS A 546 -49.35 -24.88 -5.51
CA LYS A 546 -50.76 -24.63 -5.68
C LYS A 546 -51.50 -25.97 -5.77
N LYS A 547 -52.61 -26.11 -5.06
CA LYS A 547 -53.44 -27.35 -5.16
C LYS A 547 -53.99 -27.62 -6.54
N THR A 548 -54.21 -26.55 -7.32
CA THR A 548 -54.62 -26.63 -8.72
C THR A 548 -53.55 -27.22 -9.66
N ASP A 549 -52.27 -27.17 -9.27
CA ASP A 549 -51.14 -27.66 -10.07
C ASP A 549 -49.98 -28.06 -9.13
N PRO A 550 -50.11 -29.20 -8.40
CA PRO A 550 -49.17 -29.61 -7.35
C PRO A 550 -47.79 -30.03 -7.82
N ASP A 551 -47.65 -30.32 -9.08
CA ASP A 551 -46.37 -30.73 -9.67
C ASP A 551 -45.53 -29.57 -10.20
N LYS A 552 -46.14 -28.41 -10.39
CA LYS A 552 -45.46 -27.24 -10.91
C LYS A 552 -44.69 -26.47 -9.81
N PRO A 553 -43.39 -26.21 -9.99
CA PRO A 553 -42.63 -25.39 -9.09
C PRO A 553 -43.25 -24.02 -8.87
N PHE A 554 -43.41 -23.63 -7.60
CA PHE A 554 -44.03 -22.36 -7.24
C PHE A 554 -43.19 -21.55 -6.27
N PHE A 555 -43.03 -22.03 -5.00
CA PHE A 555 -42.12 -21.42 -4.03
C PHE A 555 -41.31 -22.48 -3.31
N THR A 556 -40.04 -22.12 -2.97
CA THR A 556 -39.13 -22.95 -2.17
C THR A 556 -38.96 -22.31 -0.79
N VAL A 557 -39.04 -23.14 0.23
CA VAL A 557 -38.90 -22.78 1.64
C VAL A 557 -37.58 -23.28 2.15
N ASP A 558 -36.78 -22.40 2.79
CA ASP A 558 -35.60 -22.73 3.59
C ASP A 558 -36.01 -22.67 5.07
N TRP A 559 -35.98 -23.81 5.72
CA TRP A 559 -36.31 -23.99 7.13
C TRP A 559 -35.07 -24.18 7.96
N ARG A 560 -34.89 -23.34 9.00
CA ARG A 560 -33.76 -23.44 9.93
C ARG A 560 -34.19 -23.11 11.36
N ARG A 561 -33.74 -23.93 12.31
CA ARG A 561 -33.90 -23.67 13.75
C ARG A 561 -35.34 -23.30 14.12
N GLY A 562 -36.31 -24.00 13.61
CA GLY A 562 -37.73 -23.78 13.93
C GLY A 562 -38.38 -22.58 13.25
N LYS A 563 -37.77 -22.03 12.17
CA LYS A 563 -38.31 -20.87 11.43
C LYS A 563 -38.12 -21.01 9.94
N ILE A 564 -39.02 -20.41 9.17
CA ILE A 564 -38.85 -20.18 7.74
C ILE A 564 -37.93 -18.98 7.55
N VAL A 565 -36.71 -19.21 7.14
CA VAL A 565 -35.69 -18.15 6.90
C VAL A 565 -35.89 -17.51 5.54
N GLN A 566 -36.28 -18.31 4.55
CA GLN A 566 -36.55 -17.85 3.18
C GLN A 566 -37.73 -18.61 2.59
N CYS A 567 -38.58 -17.87 1.83
CA CYS A 567 -39.58 -18.43 0.96
C CYS A 567 -39.55 -17.64 -0.35
N GLN A 568 -39.05 -18.28 -1.43
CA GLN A 568 -38.76 -17.60 -2.69
C GLN A 568 -39.33 -18.36 -3.88
N GLY A 569 -39.96 -17.61 -4.81
CA GLY A 569 -40.41 -18.10 -6.10
C GLY A 569 -39.43 -17.85 -7.24
N LYS A 570 -39.87 -17.94 -8.48
CA LYS A 570 -39.06 -17.78 -9.69
C LYS A 570 -38.34 -16.42 -9.70
N GLY A 571 -37.04 -16.43 -9.96
CA GLY A 571 -36.23 -15.22 -9.98
C GLY A 571 -36.04 -14.57 -8.59
N ARG A 572 -36.15 -15.32 -7.50
CA ARG A 572 -36.04 -14.90 -6.10
C ARG A 572 -37.14 -13.93 -5.66
N ILE A 573 -38.30 -13.95 -6.30
CA ILE A 573 -39.44 -13.14 -5.90
C ILE A 573 -39.93 -13.62 -4.52
N ARG A 574 -40.28 -12.68 -3.64
CA ARG A 574 -40.93 -12.98 -2.35
C ARG A 574 -42.36 -13.37 -2.59
N TYR A 575 -42.92 -14.17 -1.69
CA TYR A 575 -44.31 -14.59 -1.76
C TYR A 575 -45.27 -13.37 -1.61
N PRO A 576 -46.37 -13.35 -2.35
CA PRO A 576 -47.35 -12.25 -2.33
C PRO A 576 -48.13 -12.21 -1.02
N GLN A 577 -48.86 -11.11 -0.78
CA GLN A 577 -49.60 -10.87 0.45
C GLN A 577 -50.64 -11.98 0.72
N GLU A 578 -51.26 -12.51 -0.30
CA GLU A 578 -52.25 -13.60 -0.24
C GLU A 578 -51.68 -14.93 0.30
N MET A 579 -50.37 -15.12 0.29
CA MET A 579 -49.74 -16.32 0.81
C MET A 579 -49.22 -16.16 2.26
N VAL A 580 -49.29 -14.97 2.82
CA VAL A 580 -48.69 -14.69 4.14
C VAL A 580 -49.32 -15.59 5.23
N GLU A 581 -50.62 -15.74 5.22
CA GLU A 581 -51.34 -16.59 6.18
C GLU A 581 -50.95 -18.06 6.05
N PHE A 582 -50.83 -18.56 4.82
CA PHE A 582 -50.34 -19.94 4.59
C PHE A 582 -48.92 -20.15 5.04
N VAL A 583 -48.02 -19.21 4.77
CA VAL A 583 -46.59 -19.32 5.17
C VAL A 583 -46.48 -19.33 6.69
N HIS A 584 -47.21 -18.49 7.41
CA HIS A 584 -47.28 -18.51 8.88
C HIS A 584 -47.85 -19.83 9.42
N TYR A 585 -48.99 -20.26 8.85
CA TYR A 585 -49.58 -21.54 9.19
C TYR A 585 -48.60 -22.72 8.98
N ALA A 586 -47.89 -22.73 7.86
CA ALA A 586 -46.91 -23.74 7.55
C ALA A 586 -45.73 -23.70 8.54
N GLU A 587 -45.28 -22.51 8.92
CA GLU A 587 -44.20 -22.33 9.92
C GLU A 587 -44.61 -22.91 11.29
N GLU A 588 -45.81 -22.59 11.77
CA GLU A 588 -46.32 -23.10 13.05
C GLU A 588 -46.49 -24.63 13.05
N LYS A 589 -47.06 -25.17 11.98
CA LYS A 589 -47.24 -26.62 11.83
C LYS A 589 -45.92 -27.36 11.72
N LEU A 590 -44.97 -26.84 10.96
CA LEU A 590 -43.62 -27.42 10.91
C LEU A 590 -42.97 -27.45 12.29
N ARG A 591 -43.09 -26.37 13.06
CA ARG A 591 -42.54 -26.26 14.42
C ARG A 591 -43.17 -27.29 15.35
N LEU A 592 -44.48 -27.47 15.31
CA LEU A 592 -45.19 -28.45 16.13
C LEU A 592 -44.82 -29.88 15.76
N LEU A 593 -44.92 -30.25 14.49
CA LEU A 593 -44.69 -31.63 14.04
C LEU A 593 -43.24 -32.06 14.19
N LYS A 594 -42.28 -31.19 13.90
CA LYS A 594 -40.84 -31.50 14.11
C LYS A 594 -40.46 -31.49 15.61
N GLY A 595 -40.99 -30.57 16.40
CA GLY A 595 -40.76 -30.48 17.84
C GLY A 595 -41.32 -31.70 18.63
N GLU A 596 -42.47 -32.27 18.20
CA GLU A 596 -42.99 -33.53 18.75
C GLU A 596 -42.10 -34.74 18.41
N GLU A 597 -41.50 -34.75 17.22
CA GLU A 597 -40.56 -35.81 16.82
C GLU A 597 -39.26 -35.74 17.62
N GLU A 598 -38.69 -34.56 17.82
CA GLU A 598 -37.50 -34.37 18.63
C GLU A 598 -37.71 -34.82 20.07
N LYS A 599 -38.88 -34.53 20.67
CA LYS A 599 -39.25 -35.00 22.01
C LYS A 599 -39.45 -36.52 22.10
N LYS A 600 -39.84 -37.20 21.03
CA LYS A 600 -39.97 -38.65 20.96
C LYS A 600 -38.61 -39.36 20.69
N ALA A 601 -37.63 -38.64 20.15
CA ALA A 601 -36.33 -39.15 19.84
C ALA A 601 -35.28 -38.92 20.95
N ALA A 602 -35.54 -37.98 21.88
CA ALA A 602 -34.78 -37.72 23.11
C ALA A 602 -35.33 -38.60 24.25
#